data_13308846b7d9964366ba2028fc843a58
#
_entry.id   13308846b7d9964366ba2028fc843a58
#
_cell.length_a   1.000
_cell.length_b   1.000
_cell.length_c   1.000
_cell.angle_alpha   90.00
_cell.angle_beta   90.00
_cell.angle_gamma   90.00
#
_symmetry.space_group_name_H-M   'P 1'
#
loop_
_entity.id
_entity.type
_entity.pdbx_description
1 polymer ?
#
loop_
_entity_poly.entity_id
_entity_poly.type
_entity_poly.pdbx_seq_one_letter_code
_entity_poly.pdbx_strand_id
1 'polypeptide(L)'
;MLSYLQKWKFSQVYYIKNTVKQIKSFGAVLGKSLISKSVLIGLLCILTIFFFPVPSFAAPTEQNEPINLTLELLQERVKSPILKDGNLTVDLRKMVINLRSENTMFRDSFYQLLRKELQKTGAKPLGLDLSNSIIEGDFYGSDLGLRTPLYAQGIAQLFTPTEREQLESLHSVCLQSLALDFPNSKDCKSLLGNKSNNSSNIAVFRGALIMVDSRFNGEVKFPNTFFLQSVNVQGASFLKPTNWDESRFGRTVNFNGAIFHALTSFQGSIFFDKANFQNVNFIESANFQGNIFCDDVK
;
A
#
# COMPACT_ATOMS: atom_id res chain seq x y z
N MET A 1 -11.38 -5.12 -26.70
CA MET A 1 -12.54 -4.30 -26.34
C MET A 1 -13.82 -4.66 -27.10
N LEU A 2 -13.78 -4.99 -28.40
CA LEU A 2 -14.96 -5.37 -29.20
C LEU A 2 -15.65 -6.69 -28.75
N SER A 3 -14.92 -7.66 -28.20
CA SER A 3 -15.48 -8.96 -27.79
C SER A 3 -16.37 -8.91 -26.55
N TYR A 4 -16.14 -7.94 -25.65
CA TYR A 4 -16.94 -7.75 -24.44
C TYR A 4 -18.30 -7.11 -24.73
N LEU A 5 -18.36 -6.17 -25.68
CA LEU A 5 -19.60 -5.52 -26.09
C LEU A 5 -20.55 -6.45 -26.85
N GLN A 6 -20.00 -7.42 -27.60
CA GLN A 6 -20.82 -8.45 -28.26
C GLN A 6 -21.45 -9.44 -27.27
N LYS A 7 -20.70 -9.89 -26.24
CA LYS A 7 -21.25 -10.77 -25.21
C LYS A 7 -22.34 -10.09 -24.38
N TRP A 8 -22.19 -8.80 -24.10
CA TRP A 8 -23.18 -8.02 -23.35
C TRP A 8 -24.49 -7.85 -24.10
N LYS A 9 -24.45 -7.60 -25.43
CA LYS A 9 -25.65 -7.50 -26.28
C LYS A 9 -26.40 -8.85 -26.37
N PHE A 10 -25.71 -9.98 -26.44
CA PHE A 10 -26.36 -11.29 -26.47
C PHE A 10 -27.06 -11.65 -25.15
N SER A 11 -26.48 -11.29 -24.02
CA SER A 11 -27.09 -11.51 -22.70
C SER A 11 -28.38 -10.70 -22.52
N GLN A 12 -28.42 -9.45 -22.94
CA GLN A 12 -29.59 -8.57 -22.86
C GLN A 12 -30.75 -9.07 -23.74
N VAL A 13 -30.46 -9.51 -24.96
CA VAL A 13 -31.49 -10.03 -25.90
C VAL A 13 -32.09 -11.36 -25.38
N TYR A 14 -31.28 -12.17 -24.72
CA TYR A 14 -31.78 -13.43 -24.13
C TYR A 14 -32.68 -13.17 -22.93
N TYR A 15 -32.36 -12.19 -22.10
CA TYR A 15 -33.20 -11.82 -20.95
C TYR A 15 -34.54 -11.23 -21.37
N ILE A 16 -34.58 -10.38 -22.37
CA ILE A 16 -35.80 -9.75 -22.91
C ILE A 16 -36.73 -10.85 -23.52
N LYS A 17 -36.19 -11.81 -24.27
CA LYS A 17 -36.98 -12.89 -24.85
C LYS A 17 -37.63 -13.79 -23.79
N ASN A 18 -36.94 -14.09 -22.70
CA ASN A 18 -37.50 -14.89 -21.61
C ASN A 18 -38.58 -14.14 -20.80
N THR A 19 -38.41 -12.85 -20.58
CA THR A 19 -39.39 -12.03 -19.86
C THR A 19 -40.67 -11.86 -20.66
N VAL A 20 -40.58 -11.66 -21.97
CA VAL A 20 -41.74 -11.59 -22.87
C VAL A 20 -42.48 -12.92 -22.94
N LYS A 21 -41.78 -14.07 -22.85
CA LYS A 21 -42.39 -15.41 -22.82
C LYS A 21 -43.16 -15.66 -21.51
N GLN A 22 -42.63 -15.20 -20.37
CA GLN A 22 -43.31 -15.26 -19.09
C GLN A 22 -44.55 -14.38 -19.03
N ILE A 23 -44.50 -13.15 -19.57
CA ILE A 23 -45.65 -12.22 -19.63
C ILE A 23 -46.80 -12.81 -20.48
N LYS A 24 -46.46 -13.49 -21.60
CA LYS A 24 -47.49 -14.18 -22.42
C LYS A 24 -48.12 -15.37 -21.71
N SER A 25 -47.40 -16.10 -20.85
CA SER A 25 -47.95 -17.21 -20.06
C SER A 25 -48.86 -16.73 -18.93
N PHE A 26 -48.54 -15.56 -18.33
CA PHE A 26 -49.38 -14.94 -17.30
C PHE A 26 -50.68 -14.35 -17.86
N GLY A 27 -50.67 -13.83 -19.08
CA GLY A 27 -51.87 -13.32 -19.77
C GLY A 27 -52.85 -14.41 -20.17
N ALA A 28 -52.39 -15.67 -20.28
CA ALA A 28 -53.26 -16.83 -20.60
C ALA A 28 -53.98 -17.42 -19.36
N VAL A 29 -53.50 -17.11 -18.15
CA VAL A 29 -54.06 -17.64 -16.88
C VAL A 29 -55.11 -16.68 -16.29
N LEU A 30 -55.07 -15.38 -16.64
CA LEU A 30 -56.09 -14.39 -16.22
C LEU A 30 -57.21 -14.29 -17.22
N GLY A 31 -58.04 -15.37 -17.23
CA GLY A 31 -59.30 -15.41 -17.98
C GLY A 31 -60.23 -14.27 -17.56
N LYS A 32 -60.62 -13.46 -18.54
CA LYS A 32 -61.83 -12.62 -18.59
C LYS A 32 -62.27 -11.96 -17.27
N SER A 33 -61.50 -11.03 -16.78
CA SER A 33 -61.99 -10.04 -15.83
C SER A 33 -61.80 -8.65 -16.44
N LEU A 34 -62.88 -7.87 -16.44
CA LEU A 34 -62.99 -6.52 -17.00
C LEU A 34 -62.04 -5.54 -16.32
N ILE A 35 -60.78 -5.57 -16.67
CA ILE A 35 -59.82 -4.50 -16.30
C ILE A 35 -59.99 -3.39 -17.33
N SER A 36 -60.44 -2.19 -16.91
CA SER A 36 -60.64 -1.08 -17.79
C SER A 36 -59.33 -0.73 -18.51
N LYS A 37 -59.40 -0.34 -19.77
CA LYS A 37 -58.24 0.06 -20.60
C LYS A 37 -57.34 1.12 -19.90
N SER A 38 -57.92 1.92 -19.03
CA SER A 38 -57.22 2.94 -18.24
C SER A 38 -56.27 2.35 -17.20
N VAL A 39 -56.62 1.20 -16.57
CA VAL A 39 -55.76 0.52 -15.58
C VAL A 39 -54.56 -0.15 -16.30
N LEU A 40 -54.80 -0.71 -17.48
CA LEU A 40 -53.73 -1.33 -18.27
C LEU A 40 -52.72 -0.30 -18.75
N ILE A 41 -53.16 0.92 -19.17
CA ILE A 41 -52.25 2.01 -19.55
C ILE A 41 -51.49 2.53 -18.34
N GLY A 42 -52.12 2.66 -17.18
CA GLY A 42 -51.44 3.08 -15.93
C GLY A 42 -50.37 2.09 -15.49
N LEU A 43 -50.63 0.78 -15.60
CA LEU A 43 -49.63 -0.25 -15.28
C LEU A 43 -48.47 -0.27 -16.28
N LEU A 44 -48.73 0.01 -17.57
CA LEU A 44 -47.68 0.11 -18.59
C LEU A 44 -46.78 1.35 -18.37
N CYS A 45 -47.35 2.48 -17.95
CA CYS A 45 -46.59 3.68 -17.63
C CYS A 45 -45.71 3.49 -16.37
N ILE A 46 -46.19 2.78 -15.36
CA ILE A 46 -45.41 2.47 -14.16
C ILE A 46 -44.26 1.50 -14.51
N LEU A 47 -44.50 0.48 -15.33
CA LEU A 47 -43.47 -0.43 -15.80
C LEU A 47 -42.39 0.27 -16.64
N THR A 48 -42.74 1.27 -17.45
CA THR A 48 -41.73 2.01 -18.23
C THR A 48 -40.85 2.89 -17.34
N ILE A 49 -41.34 3.41 -16.23
CA ILE A 49 -40.54 4.19 -15.27
C ILE A 49 -39.52 3.30 -14.54
N PHE A 50 -39.85 2.03 -14.27
CA PHE A 50 -38.94 1.08 -13.63
C PHE A 50 -37.93 0.40 -14.57
N PHE A 51 -38.22 0.33 -15.86
CA PHE A 51 -37.38 -0.37 -16.84
C PHE A 51 -36.53 0.50 -17.75
N PHE A 52 -36.80 1.80 -17.82
CA PHE A 52 -35.82 2.71 -18.40
C PHE A 52 -34.83 3.09 -17.28
N PRO A 53 -33.54 2.67 -17.38
CA PRO A 53 -32.55 3.28 -16.52
C PRO A 53 -32.63 4.78 -16.81
N VAL A 54 -33.09 5.55 -15.84
CA VAL A 54 -32.88 6.99 -15.84
C VAL A 54 -31.40 7.14 -16.20
N PRO A 55 -31.03 7.88 -17.27
CA PRO A 55 -29.63 8.16 -17.48
C PRO A 55 -29.19 8.82 -16.19
N SER A 56 -28.51 8.03 -15.36
CA SER A 56 -27.77 8.55 -14.25
C SER A 56 -26.82 9.53 -14.92
N PHE A 57 -27.11 10.82 -14.85
CA PHE A 57 -26.08 11.83 -14.96
C PHE A 57 -25.14 11.52 -13.80
N ALA A 58 -24.26 10.53 -14.00
CA ALA A 58 -23.07 10.42 -13.24
C ALA A 58 -22.48 11.83 -13.35
N ALA A 59 -22.53 12.56 -12.25
CA ALA A 59 -21.69 13.75 -12.11
C ALA A 59 -20.34 13.34 -12.68
N PRO A 60 -19.68 14.15 -13.51
CA PRO A 60 -18.37 13.80 -14.01
C PRO A 60 -17.58 13.39 -12.78
N THR A 61 -17.31 12.11 -12.64
CA THR A 61 -16.28 11.61 -11.73
C THR A 61 -15.08 12.40 -12.21
N GLU A 62 -14.68 13.40 -11.43
CA GLU A 62 -13.35 13.97 -11.57
C GLU A 62 -12.43 12.76 -11.53
N GLN A 63 -12.11 12.24 -12.68
CA GLN A 63 -10.95 11.40 -12.87
C GLN A 63 -9.80 12.34 -12.55
N ASN A 64 -9.47 12.44 -11.24
CA ASN A 64 -8.28 13.11 -10.80
C ASN A 64 -7.11 12.29 -11.36
N GLU A 65 -6.76 12.58 -12.63
CA GLU A 65 -5.53 12.06 -13.23
C GLU A 65 -4.38 12.42 -12.28
N PRO A 66 -3.43 11.51 -12.07
CA PRO A 66 -2.30 11.79 -11.22
C PRO A 66 -1.56 13.04 -11.71
N ILE A 67 -1.32 13.98 -10.82
CA ILE A 67 -0.67 15.26 -11.12
C ILE A 67 0.84 15.05 -11.11
N ASN A 68 1.57 15.60 -12.07
CA ASN A 68 3.02 15.58 -12.05
C ASN A 68 3.55 16.36 -10.83
N LEU A 69 4.36 15.70 -10.01
CA LEU A 69 5.00 16.33 -8.86
C LEU A 69 6.13 17.26 -9.35
N THR A 70 5.97 18.56 -9.11
CA THR A 70 7.03 19.56 -9.31
C THR A 70 7.80 19.82 -8.02
N LEU A 71 8.95 20.49 -8.11
CA LEU A 71 9.74 20.85 -6.92
C LEU A 71 9.00 21.83 -6.02
N GLU A 72 8.27 22.77 -6.59
CA GLU A 72 7.47 23.76 -5.86
C GLU A 72 6.37 23.05 -5.06
N LEU A 73 5.64 22.13 -5.71
CA LEU A 73 4.58 21.35 -5.06
C LEU A 73 5.16 20.45 -3.96
N LEU A 74 6.32 19.81 -4.21
CA LEU A 74 7.01 19.01 -3.19
C LEU A 74 7.38 19.87 -1.97
N GLN A 75 7.93 21.07 -2.18
CA GLN A 75 8.27 21.98 -1.11
C GLN A 75 7.04 22.43 -0.29
N GLU A 76 5.91 22.64 -0.95
CA GLU A 76 4.63 22.94 -0.29
C GLU A 76 4.17 21.78 0.58
N ARG A 77 4.15 20.56 0.02
CA ARG A 77 3.70 19.35 0.73
C ARG A 77 4.58 19.01 1.94
N VAL A 78 5.87 19.19 1.79
CA VAL A 78 6.82 18.96 2.89
C VAL A 78 6.66 19.99 4.02
N LYS A 79 6.29 21.23 3.71
CA LYS A 79 6.05 22.30 4.71
C LYS A 79 4.69 22.16 5.41
N SER A 80 3.72 21.49 4.76
CA SER A 80 2.35 21.37 5.23
C SER A 80 1.93 19.91 5.37
N PRO A 81 2.58 19.11 6.25
CA PRO A 81 2.24 17.71 6.46
C PRO A 81 0.83 17.59 7.02
N ILE A 82 0.13 16.51 6.64
CA ILE A 82 -1.22 16.23 7.10
C ILE A 82 -1.24 15.17 8.19
N LEU A 83 -2.26 15.22 9.06
CA LEU A 83 -2.52 14.18 10.04
C LEU A 83 -3.42 13.11 9.38
N LYS A 84 -2.91 11.87 9.29
CA LYS A 84 -3.65 10.71 8.77
C LYS A 84 -3.50 9.53 9.73
N ASP A 85 -4.61 8.98 10.19
CA ASP A 85 -4.64 7.82 11.10
C ASP A 85 -3.73 8.00 12.34
N GLY A 86 -3.67 9.23 12.88
CA GLY A 86 -2.83 9.57 14.01
C GLY A 86 -1.36 9.86 13.67
N ASN A 87 -0.94 9.64 12.43
CA ASN A 87 0.42 9.88 11.94
C ASN A 87 0.50 11.17 11.14
N LEU A 88 1.53 11.96 11.42
CA LEU A 88 1.84 13.15 10.61
C LEU A 88 2.59 12.69 9.36
N THR A 89 2.10 13.00 8.15
CA THR A 89 2.65 12.51 6.88
C THR A 89 2.82 13.62 5.85
N VAL A 90 3.87 13.52 5.05
CA VAL A 90 4.00 14.26 3.79
C VAL A 90 3.04 13.62 2.79
N ASP A 91 2.08 14.39 2.31
CA ASP A 91 1.06 13.93 1.38
C ASP A 91 1.51 14.07 -0.07
N LEU A 92 1.94 12.96 -0.66
CA LEU A 92 2.30 12.84 -2.07
C LEU A 92 1.34 11.89 -2.83
N ARG A 93 0.09 11.81 -2.38
CA ARG A 93 -0.93 10.95 -3.00
C ARG A 93 -1.35 11.46 -4.37
N LYS A 94 -1.71 10.52 -5.27
CA LYS A 94 -2.23 10.78 -6.61
C LYS A 94 -1.27 11.63 -7.45
N MET A 95 0.03 11.34 -7.35
CA MET A 95 1.06 12.07 -8.08
C MET A 95 1.85 11.17 -9.03
N VAL A 96 2.32 11.73 -10.13
CA VAL A 96 3.38 11.14 -10.94
C VAL A 96 4.71 11.72 -10.46
N ILE A 97 5.58 10.85 -9.94
CA ILE A 97 6.88 11.21 -9.37
C ILE A 97 7.98 10.67 -10.29
N ASN A 98 8.62 11.56 -11.04
CA ASN A 98 9.62 11.17 -12.04
C ASN A 98 11.04 11.16 -11.44
N LEU A 99 11.47 9.97 -10.98
CA LEU A 99 12.81 9.71 -10.43
C LEU A 99 13.77 9.05 -11.43
N ARG A 100 13.46 9.08 -12.74
CA ARG A 100 14.31 8.49 -13.77
C ARG A 100 15.69 9.13 -13.79
N SER A 101 16.68 8.39 -14.26
CA SER A 101 18.07 8.81 -14.32
C SER A 101 18.30 10.09 -15.13
N GLU A 102 17.52 10.32 -16.17
CA GLU A 102 17.58 11.52 -17.00
C GLU A 102 17.03 12.78 -16.28
N ASN A 103 16.23 12.63 -15.22
CA ASN A 103 15.68 13.72 -14.43
C ASN A 103 16.47 13.96 -13.12
N THR A 104 17.77 14.01 -13.22
CA THR A 104 18.71 14.05 -12.08
C THR A 104 18.42 15.21 -11.12
N MET A 105 18.18 16.40 -11.64
CA MET A 105 17.96 17.59 -10.78
C MET A 105 16.71 17.43 -9.90
N PHE A 106 15.60 16.93 -10.46
CA PHE A 106 14.39 16.70 -9.69
C PHE A 106 14.61 15.56 -8.69
N ARG A 107 15.18 14.43 -9.14
CA ARG A 107 15.43 13.26 -8.30
C ARG A 107 16.28 13.61 -7.09
N ASP A 108 17.39 14.29 -7.28
CA ASP A 108 18.31 14.66 -6.19
C ASP A 108 17.66 15.64 -5.21
N SER A 109 16.90 16.62 -5.74
CA SER A 109 16.13 17.55 -4.92
C SER A 109 15.00 16.85 -4.15
N PHE A 110 14.32 15.87 -4.75
CA PHE A 110 13.31 15.06 -4.12
C PHE A 110 13.87 14.35 -2.88
N TYR A 111 14.97 13.63 -3.04
CA TYR A 111 15.60 12.94 -1.91
C TYR A 111 16.14 13.92 -0.87
N GLN A 112 16.75 15.01 -1.28
CA GLN A 112 17.27 16.01 -0.36
C GLN A 112 16.18 16.65 0.50
N LEU A 113 15.08 17.09 -0.11
CA LEU A 113 13.96 17.73 0.59
C LEU A 113 13.27 16.76 1.56
N LEU A 114 12.94 15.56 1.09
CA LEU A 114 12.30 14.55 1.95
C LEU A 114 13.22 14.11 3.08
N ARG A 115 14.49 13.83 2.79
CA ARG A 115 15.48 13.45 3.80
C ARG A 115 15.61 14.49 4.90
N LYS A 116 15.71 15.78 4.53
CA LYS A 116 15.81 16.89 5.47
C LYS A 116 14.66 16.91 6.49
N GLU A 117 13.45 16.56 6.06
CA GLU A 117 12.26 16.61 6.93
C GLU A 117 12.02 15.27 7.66
N LEU A 118 12.14 14.14 6.98
CA LEU A 118 11.90 12.82 7.57
C LEU A 118 12.94 12.43 8.63
N GLN A 119 14.17 12.96 8.51
CA GLN A 119 15.27 12.67 9.43
C GLN A 119 15.38 13.67 10.61
N LYS A 120 14.50 14.66 10.71
CA LYS A 120 14.51 15.62 11.83
C LYS A 120 14.37 14.89 13.17
N THR A 121 15.33 15.11 14.05
CA THR A 121 15.32 14.62 15.42
C THR A 121 14.62 15.61 16.36
N GLY A 122 14.04 15.11 17.47
CA GLY A 122 13.35 15.95 18.46
C GLY A 122 11.97 16.46 18.06
N ALA A 123 11.52 16.24 16.81
CA ALA A 123 10.18 16.54 16.34
C ALA A 123 9.30 15.26 16.31
N LYS A 124 7.98 15.43 16.21
CA LYS A 124 7.09 14.30 15.96
C LYS A 124 7.54 13.57 14.68
N PRO A 125 7.56 12.21 14.68
CA PRO A 125 7.91 11.45 13.50
C PRO A 125 7.05 11.84 12.31
N LEU A 126 7.68 12.08 11.16
CA LEU A 126 7.01 12.42 9.92
C LEU A 126 7.03 11.21 9.01
N GLY A 127 5.86 10.77 8.54
CA GLY A 127 5.69 9.69 7.58
C GLY A 127 5.62 10.19 6.15
N LEU A 128 5.42 9.26 5.21
CA LEU A 128 5.30 9.51 3.78
C LEU A 128 4.10 8.74 3.22
N ASP A 129 3.18 9.44 2.56
CA ASP A 129 2.04 8.85 1.88
C ASP A 129 2.15 9.03 0.36
N LEU A 130 2.38 7.91 -0.33
CA LEU A 130 2.48 7.80 -1.78
C LEU A 130 1.25 7.14 -2.40
N SER A 131 0.13 7.01 -1.67
CA SER A 131 -1.03 6.25 -2.13
C SER A 131 -1.57 6.75 -3.47
N ASN A 132 -1.94 5.80 -4.34
CA ASN A 132 -2.47 6.07 -5.68
C ASN A 132 -1.51 6.87 -6.59
N SER A 133 -0.20 6.81 -6.32
CA SER A 133 0.82 7.53 -7.08
C SER A 133 1.58 6.60 -8.02
N ILE A 134 2.15 7.18 -9.07
CA ILE A 134 3.01 6.49 -10.03
C ILE A 134 4.43 6.98 -9.83
N ILE A 135 5.33 6.07 -9.48
CA ILE A 135 6.75 6.37 -9.30
C ILE A 135 7.50 5.87 -10.54
N GLU A 136 8.04 6.80 -11.29
CA GLU A 136 8.83 6.55 -12.49
C GLU A 136 10.32 6.54 -12.16
N GLY A 137 11.03 5.45 -12.49
CA GLY A 137 12.43 5.24 -12.11
C GLY A 137 12.58 4.61 -10.72
N ASP A 138 13.82 4.43 -10.30
CA ASP A 138 14.17 3.68 -9.09
C ASP A 138 13.85 4.46 -7.82
N PHE A 139 13.27 3.78 -6.85
CA PHE A 139 12.94 4.35 -5.54
C PHE A 139 13.85 3.76 -4.45
N TYR A 140 14.82 4.55 -4.01
CA TYR A 140 15.74 4.21 -2.93
C TYR A 140 15.19 4.66 -1.58
N GLY A 141 14.19 3.93 -1.06
CA GLY A 141 13.49 4.30 0.16
C GLY A 141 14.39 4.30 1.40
N SER A 142 15.37 3.40 1.48
CA SER A 142 16.35 3.38 2.57
C SER A 142 17.15 4.69 2.68
N ASP A 143 17.30 5.45 1.60
CA ASP A 143 18.02 6.73 1.63
C ASP A 143 17.23 7.85 2.30
N LEU A 144 15.93 7.68 2.49
CA LEU A 144 15.07 8.60 3.22
C LEU A 144 15.17 8.40 4.74
N GLY A 145 15.59 7.21 5.21
CA GLY A 145 15.73 6.89 6.62
C GLY A 145 16.93 7.60 7.26
N LEU A 146 16.83 7.85 8.57
CA LEU A 146 17.94 8.36 9.37
C LEU A 146 19.02 7.26 9.48
N ARG A 147 20.21 7.52 8.97
CA ARG A 147 21.34 6.60 9.06
C ARG A 147 21.95 6.63 10.46
N THR A 148 21.98 5.48 11.13
CA THR A 148 22.54 5.34 12.48
C THR A 148 23.18 3.97 12.65
N PRO A 149 24.28 3.85 13.45
CA PRO A 149 24.79 2.55 13.84
C PRO A 149 23.77 1.85 14.75
N LEU A 150 23.39 0.61 14.43
CA LEU A 150 22.34 -0.11 15.14
C LEU A 150 22.61 -0.29 16.65
N TYR A 151 23.88 -0.25 17.06
CA TYR A 151 24.32 -0.57 18.42
C TYR A 151 25.16 0.51 19.10
N ALA A 152 25.25 1.71 18.54
CA ALA A 152 26.00 2.78 19.19
C ALA A 152 25.25 3.31 20.42
N GLN A 153 25.96 3.51 21.54
CA GLN A 153 25.39 4.13 22.74
C GLN A 153 24.78 5.53 22.49
N GLY A 154 25.13 6.17 21.36
CA GLY A 154 24.57 7.44 20.92
C GLY A 154 23.20 7.39 20.25
N ILE A 155 22.69 6.21 19.85
CA ILE A 155 21.35 6.06 19.23
C ILE A 155 20.27 6.63 20.16
N ALA A 156 20.39 6.38 21.45
CA ALA A 156 19.43 6.81 22.45
C ALA A 156 19.19 8.35 22.44
N GLN A 157 20.13 9.13 21.98
CA GLN A 157 20.02 10.61 21.94
C GLN A 157 19.26 11.11 20.70
N LEU A 158 19.19 10.30 19.63
CA LEU A 158 18.53 10.67 18.36
C LEU A 158 17.03 10.44 18.37
N PHE A 159 16.55 9.57 19.26
CA PHE A 159 15.15 9.18 19.36
C PHE A 159 14.45 9.88 20.53
N THR A 160 13.15 10.12 20.38
CA THR A 160 12.30 10.56 21.48
C THR A 160 12.26 9.47 22.57
N PRO A 161 11.93 9.81 23.84
CA PRO A 161 11.77 8.81 24.89
C PRO A 161 10.80 7.68 24.51
N THR A 162 9.68 8.04 23.85
CA THR A 162 8.66 7.06 23.39
C THR A 162 9.22 6.12 22.30
N GLU A 163 10.01 6.64 21.36
CA GLU A 163 10.64 5.81 20.33
C GLU A 163 11.68 4.84 20.96
N ARG A 164 12.41 5.28 21.97
CA ARG A 164 13.36 4.43 22.68
C ARG A 164 12.67 3.31 23.43
N GLU A 165 11.61 3.63 24.19
CA GLU A 165 10.81 2.64 24.90
C GLU A 165 10.20 1.61 23.95
N GLN A 166 9.72 2.07 22.79
CA GLN A 166 9.22 1.19 21.74
C GLN A 166 10.31 0.25 21.23
N LEU A 167 11.51 0.75 20.95
CA LEU A 167 12.63 -0.07 20.48
C LEU A 167 13.05 -1.11 21.53
N GLU A 168 13.10 -0.71 22.80
CA GLU A 168 13.43 -1.61 23.91
C GLU A 168 12.37 -2.70 24.12
N SER A 169 11.08 -2.35 24.00
CA SER A 169 9.98 -3.32 24.11
C SER A 169 9.99 -4.34 22.97
N LEU A 170 10.21 -3.91 21.74
CA LEU A 170 10.31 -4.80 20.59
C LEU A 170 11.48 -5.77 20.71
N HIS A 171 12.62 -5.29 21.24
CA HIS A 171 13.78 -6.12 21.51
C HIS A 171 13.45 -7.23 22.53
N SER A 172 12.76 -6.90 23.62
CA SER A 172 12.41 -7.86 24.66
C SER A 172 11.41 -8.93 24.19
N VAL A 173 10.39 -8.52 23.41
CA VAL A 173 9.37 -9.44 22.88
C VAL A 173 9.98 -10.45 21.91
N CYS A 174 10.79 -10.00 20.97
CA CYS A 174 11.43 -10.90 20.00
C CYS A 174 12.41 -11.87 20.68
N LEU A 175 13.17 -11.42 21.68
CA LEU A 175 14.04 -12.30 22.46
C LEU A 175 13.27 -13.35 23.24
N GLN A 176 12.10 -13.02 23.81
CA GLN A 176 11.28 -13.97 24.53
C GLN A 176 10.70 -15.04 23.60
N SER A 177 10.16 -14.67 22.45
CA SER A 177 9.61 -15.63 21.49
C SER A 177 10.68 -16.57 20.94
N LEU A 178 11.84 -16.05 20.56
CA LEU A 178 12.97 -16.86 20.10
C LEU A 178 13.55 -17.79 21.20
N ALA A 179 13.54 -17.35 22.47
CA ALA A 179 14.01 -18.18 23.59
C ALA A 179 13.10 -19.38 23.90
N LEU A 180 11.78 -19.26 23.61
CA LEU A 180 10.83 -20.35 23.77
C LEU A 180 11.01 -21.44 22.71
N ASP A 181 11.28 -21.04 21.47
CA ASP A 181 11.42 -21.96 20.33
C ASP A 181 12.85 -22.53 20.20
N PHE A 182 13.88 -21.80 20.69
CA PHE A 182 15.29 -22.15 20.55
C PHE A 182 16.06 -21.91 21.85
N PRO A 183 15.89 -22.77 22.87
CA PRO A 183 16.45 -22.55 24.22
C PRO A 183 18.00 -22.48 24.27
N ASN A 184 18.69 -22.90 23.20
CA ASN A 184 20.15 -22.86 23.08
C ASN A 184 20.69 -21.79 22.14
N SER A 185 19.85 -20.86 21.63
CA SER A 185 20.29 -19.93 20.62
C SER A 185 21.15 -18.79 21.20
N LYS A 186 22.47 -18.99 21.18
CA LYS A 186 23.44 -17.87 21.17
C LYS A 186 23.16 -16.89 20.02
N ASP A 187 22.30 -17.26 19.10
CA ASP A 187 22.00 -16.59 17.84
C ASP A 187 21.04 -15.41 17.97
N CYS A 188 20.19 -15.36 19.03
CA CYS A 188 19.36 -14.17 19.28
C CYS A 188 20.20 -12.89 19.44
N LYS A 189 21.41 -12.99 20.04
CA LYS A 189 22.35 -11.86 20.10
C LYS A 189 22.94 -11.52 18.75
N SER A 190 23.02 -12.49 17.82
CA SER A 190 23.52 -12.26 16.46
C SER A 190 22.45 -11.62 15.58
N LEU A 191 21.16 -11.93 15.81
CA LEU A 191 20.04 -11.35 15.06
C LEU A 191 19.86 -9.85 15.31
N LEU A 192 20.25 -9.39 16.50
CA LEU A 192 20.25 -7.97 16.86
C LEU A 192 21.62 -7.32 16.59
N GLY A 193 22.54 -8.08 16.01
CA GLY A 193 23.89 -7.68 15.61
C GLY A 193 24.95 -8.29 16.50
N ASN A 194 25.69 -9.20 15.93
CA ASN A 194 26.98 -9.54 16.49
C ASN A 194 27.79 -8.24 16.58
N LYS A 195 28.51 -8.11 17.69
CA LYS A 195 29.62 -7.18 17.86
C LYS A 195 30.77 -7.54 16.89
N SER A 196 30.46 -7.72 15.58
CA SER A 196 31.51 -7.69 14.57
C SER A 196 31.91 -6.22 14.45
N ASN A 197 33.18 -5.94 14.42
CA ASN A 197 33.78 -4.59 14.37
C ASN A 197 33.38 -3.78 13.12
N ASN A 198 32.46 -4.27 12.29
CA ASN A 198 31.81 -3.55 11.22
C ASN A 198 30.45 -3.07 11.74
N SER A 199 30.38 -1.85 12.26
CA SER A 199 29.15 -1.17 12.59
C SER A 199 28.34 -0.98 11.31
N SER A 200 27.45 -1.94 10.99
CA SER A 200 26.52 -1.77 9.89
C SER A 200 25.55 -0.64 10.23
N ASN A 201 25.57 0.40 9.41
CA ASN A 201 24.61 1.49 9.53
C ASN A 201 23.26 0.99 9.04
N ILE A 202 22.24 1.18 9.86
CA ILE A 202 20.83 0.92 9.50
C ILE A 202 20.15 2.25 9.15
N ALA A 203 19.22 2.21 8.20
CA ALA A 203 18.34 3.32 7.91
C ALA A 203 17.10 3.22 8.79
N VAL A 204 16.76 4.25 9.58
CA VAL A 204 15.58 4.26 10.43
C VAL A 204 14.50 5.16 9.84
N PHE A 205 13.37 4.56 9.48
CA PHE A 205 12.17 5.26 9.03
C PHE A 205 11.27 5.48 10.25
N ARG A 206 11.17 6.72 10.74
CA ARG A 206 10.54 7.03 12.03
C ARG A 206 9.01 7.14 11.95
N GLY A 207 8.47 7.62 10.83
CA GLY A 207 7.03 7.77 10.60
C GLY A 207 6.43 6.61 9.80
N ALA A 208 5.13 6.65 9.57
CA ALA A 208 4.45 5.64 8.75
C ALA A 208 4.84 5.77 7.27
N LEU A 209 4.96 4.62 6.58
CA LEU A 209 5.14 4.56 5.13
C LEU A 209 3.88 3.98 4.50
N ILE A 210 3.21 4.76 3.65
CA ILE A 210 1.94 4.40 3.04
C ILE A 210 2.09 4.44 1.51
N MET A 211 1.86 3.30 0.86
CA MET A 211 2.01 3.10 -0.59
C MET A 211 0.79 2.36 -1.16
N VAL A 212 -0.41 2.65 -0.62
CA VAL A 212 -1.65 1.95 -1.01
C VAL A 212 -1.98 2.25 -2.47
N ASP A 213 -2.26 1.19 -3.26
CA ASP A 213 -2.64 1.27 -4.67
C ASP A 213 -1.65 2.07 -5.53
N SER A 214 -0.38 2.14 -5.12
CA SER A 214 0.69 2.83 -5.85
C SER A 214 1.30 1.94 -6.91
N ARG A 215 1.90 2.55 -7.94
CA ARG A 215 2.62 1.85 -8.99
C ARG A 215 4.08 2.28 -9.05
N PHE A 216 4.99 1.33 -8.94
CA PHE A 216 6.43 1.54 -9.05
C PHE A 216 6.93 0.95 -10.36
N ASN A 217 7.42 1.82 -11.26
CA ASN A 217 7.91 1.42 -12.58
C ASN A 217 9.42 1.13 -12.59
N GLY A 218 10.16 1.51 -11.55
CA GLY A 218 11.57 1.18 -11.32
C GLY A 218 11.76 0.23 -10.14
N GLU A 219 13.03 -0.04 -9.80
CA GLU A 219 13.39 -0.84 -8.64
C GLU A 219 13.00 -0.15 -7.33
N VAL A 220 12.61 -0.92 -6.32
CA VAL A 220 12.31 -0.40 -4.97
C VAL A 220 13.26 -1.01 -3.97
N LYS A 221 13.98 -0.16 -3.22
CA LYS A 221 15.04 -0.60 -2.30
C LYS A 221 14.88 -0.05 -0.90
N PHE A 222 14.71 -0.97 0.05
CA PHE A 222 14.70 -0.72 1.48
C PHE A 222 15.64 -1.67 2.26
N PRO A 223 16.85 -2.01 1.73
CA PRO A 223 17.72 -2.92 2.47
C PRO A 223 18.15 -2.26 3.79
N ASN A 224 18.35 -3.07 4.83
CA ASN A 224 18.79 -2.63 6.14
C ASN A 224 17.99 -1.44 6.67
N THR A 225 16.66 -1.50 6.56
CA THR A 225 15.76 -0.42 6.98
C THR A 225 14.94 -0.82 8.19
N PHE A 226 14.92 0.02 9.23
CA PHE A 226 14.05 -0.17 10.39
C PHE A 226 12.86 0.78 10.32
N PHE A 227 11.68 0.23 10.15
CA PHE A 227 10.41 0.96 10.17
C PHE A 227 9.87 0.97 11.60
N LEU A 228 9.86 2.13 12.26
CA LEU A 228 9.34 2.28 13.63
C LEU A 228 7.82 2.34 13.68
N GLN A 229 7.19 2.76 12.60
CA GLN A 229 5.73 2.83 12.46
C GLN A 229 5.26 1.84 11.39
N SER A 230 3.94 1.79 11.18
CA SER A 230 3.33 0.87 10.20
C SER A 230 3.81 1.13 8.77
N VAL A 231 3.88 0.04 8.01
CA VAL A 231 4.11 0.06 6.56
C VAL A 231 2.87 -0.49 5.88
N ASN A 232 2.23 0.29 5.00
CA ASN A 232 1.05 -0.14 4.27
C ASN A 232 1.30 -0.08 2.76
N VAL A 233 1.36 -1.26 2.14
CA VAL A 233 1.67 -1.49 0.72
C VAL A 233 0.48 -2.14 0.01
N GLN A 234 -0.71 -2.09 0.64
CA GLN A 234 -1.91 -2.74 0.12
C GLN A 234 -2.19 -2.34 -1.33
N GLY A 235 -2.44 -3.35 -2.19
CA GLY A 235 -2.79 -3.15 -3.59
C GLY A 235 -1.68 -2.55 -4.47
N ALA A 236 -0.49 -2.27 -3.93
CA ALA A 236 0.60 -1.68 -4.70
C ALA A 236 1.14 -2.64 -5.77
N SER A 237 1.63 -2.09 -6.88
CA SER A 237 2.20 -2.84 -8.00
C SER A 237 3.67 -2.45 -8.21
N PHE A 238 4.57 -3.45 -8.19
CA PHE A 238 6.00 -3.29 -8.36
C PHE A 238 6.44 -3.98 -9.65
N LEU A 239 6.81 -3.21 -10.67
CA LEU A 239 7.12 -3.74 -12.00
C LEU A 239 8.57 -4.23 -12.14
N LYS A 240 9.45 -3.82 -11.25
CA LYS A 240 10.88 -4.14 -11.23
C LYS A 240 11.24 -4.78 -9.89
N PRO A 241 12.46 -5.35 -9.75
CA PRO A 241 12.86 -5.99 -8.51
C PRO A 241 12.67 -5.13 -7.27
N THR A 242 12.26 -5.77 -6.17
CA THR A 242 12.11 -5.11 -4.87
C THR A 242 13.02 -5.78 -3.84
N ASN A 243 13.69 -4.96 -3.05
CA ASN A 243 14.61 -5.42 -2.02
C ASN A 243 14.21 -4.84 -0.65
N TRP A 244 13.84 -5.75 0.27
CA TRP A 244 13.54 -5.50 1.68
C TRP A 244 14.51 -6.27 2.60
N ASP A 245 15.67 -6.70 2.08
CA ASP A 245 16.60 -7.54 2.81
C ASP A 245 17.05 -6.90 4.12
N GLU A 246 17.15 -7.70 5.17
CA GLU A 246 17.56 -7.29 6.50
C GLU A 246 16.72 -6.14 7.10
N SER A 247 15.50 -5.93 6.57
CA SER A 247 14.58 -4.91 7.06
C SER A 247 13.92 -5.35 8.37
N ARG A 248 13.55 -4.39 9.20
CA ARG A 248 12.90 -4.60 10.48
C ARG A 248 11.61 -3.81 10.53
N PHE A 249 10.50 -4.50 10.73
CA PHE A 249 9.16 -3.91 10.78
C PHE A 249 8.68 -3.88 12.22
N GLY A 250 8.79 -2.72 12.87
CA GLY A 250 8.50 -2.55 14.28
C GLY A 250 7.01 -2.46 14.62
N ARG A 251 6.15 -2.28 13.61
CA ARG A 251 4.69 -2.26 13.71
C ARG A 251 4.10 -3.07 12.59
N THR A 252 2.76 -3.18 12.57
CA THR A 252 2.01 -3.90 11.55
C THR A 252 2.46 -3.52 10.14
N VAL A 253 2.70 -4.53 9.32
CA VAL A 253 2.95 -4.37 7.89
C VAL A 253 1.84 -5.01 7.08
N ASN A 254 1.35 -4.30 6.06
CA ASN A 254 0.25 -4.77 5.22
C ASN A 254 0.65 -4.77 3.75
N PHE A 255 0.83 -5.97 3.20
CA PHE A 255 1.06 -6.22 1.76
C PHE A 255 -0.19 -6.77 1.06
N ASN A 256 -1.37 -6.79 1.71
CA ASN A 256 -2.57 -7.40 1.15
C ASN A 256 -2.84 -6.93 -0.28
N GLY A 257 -2.97 -7.91 -1.20
CA GLY A 257 -3.27 -7.64 -2.61
C GLY A 257 -2.14 -6.97 -3.40
N ALA A 258 -0.94 -6.81 -2.83
CA ALA A 258 0.21 -6.28 -3.57
C ALA A 258 0.65 -7.23 -4.70
N ILE A 259 1.15 -6.68 -5.80
CA ILE A 259 1.61 -7.45 -6.98
C ILE A 259 3.07 -7.14 -7.23
N PHE A 260 3.91 -8.17 -7.18
CA PHE A 260 5.34 -8.11 -7.47
C PHE A 260 5.60 -8.80 -8.81
N HIS A 261 5.90 -8.01 -9.84
CA HIS A 261 6.10 -8.52 -11.21
C HIS A 261 7.49 -9.08 -11.46
N ALA A 262 8.44 -8.81 -10.58
CA ALA A 262 9.83 -9.23 -10.70
C ALA A 262 10.33 -9.78 -9.35
N LEU A 263 11.58 -10.23 -9.32
CA LEU A 263 12.24 -10.77 -8.13
C LEU A 263 12.01 -9.86 -6.91
N THR A 264 11.54 -10.47 -5.83
CA THR A 264 11.29 -9.78 -4.56
C THR A 264 12.06 -10.47 -3.44
N SER A 265 12.82 -9.71 -2.66
CA SER A 265 13.60 -10.26 -1.57
C SER A 265 13.26 -9.60 -0.23
N PHE A 266 13.02 -10.44 0.77
CA PHE A 266 12.85 -10.12 2.18
C PHE A 266 13.90 -10.83 3.04
N GLN A 267 14.99 -11.32 2.44
CA GLN A 267 15.97 -12.15 3.13
C GLN A 267 16.43 -11.52 4.44
N GLY A 268 16.40 -12.31 5.53
CA GLY A 268 16.86 -11.89 6.86
C GLY A 268 16.02 -10.79 7.51
N SER A 269 14.81 -10.53 7.04
CA SER A 269 13.91 -9.52 7.60
C SER A 269 13.22 -9.99 8.87
N ILE A 270 12.91 -9.05 9.78
CA ILE A 270 12.24 -9.30 11.06
C ILE A 270 10.93 -8.53 11.12
N PHE A 271 9.84 -9.25 11.40
CA PHE A 271 8.50 -8.71 11.58
C PHE A 271 8.13 -8.81 13.06
N PHE A 272 8.21 -7.69 13.79
CA PHE A 272 7.96 -7.67 15.24
C PHE A 272 6.48 -7.68 15.61
N ASP A 273 5.63 -7.21 14.72
CA ASP A 273 4.17 -7.15 14.87
C ASP A 273 3.55 -7.86 13.67
N LYS A 274 2.22 -7.87 13.56
CA LYS A 274 1.45 -8.58 12.53
C LYS A 274 1.88 -8.24 11.12
N ALA A 275 2.09 -9.28 10.31
CA ALA A 275 2.41 -9.17 8.89
C ALA A 275 1.26 -9.76 8.05
N ASN A 276 0.69 -8.95 7.16
CA ASN A 276 -0.38 -9.37 6.29
C ASN A 276 0.10 -9.50 4.84
N PHE A 277 0.19 -10.75 4.35
CA PHE A 277 0.53 -11.11 2.97
C PHE A 277 -0.67 -11.74 2.23
N GLN A 278 -1.90 -11.54 2.70
CA GLN A 278 -3.08 -12.10 2.03
C GLN A 278 -3.19 -11.55 0.60
N ASN A 279 -3.56 -12.44 -0.34
CA ASN A 279 -3.77 -12.09 -1.74
C ASN A 279 -2.55 -11.44 -2.44
N VAL A 280 -1.35 -11.53 -1.86
CA VAL A 280 -0.13 -11.07 -2.54
C VAL A 280 0.14 -11.96 -3.75
N ASN A 281 0.50 -11.34 -4.87
CA ASN A 281 0.87 -12.06 -6.07
C ASN A 281 2.36 -11.83 -6.39
N PHE A 282 3.18 -12.87 -6.22
CA PHE A 282 4.56 -12.90 -6.68
C PHE A 282 4.61 -13.58 -8.05
N ILE A 283 4.79 -12.78 -9.12
CA ILE A 283 4.79 -13.30 -10.51
C ILE A 283 6.10 -14.02 -10.79
N GLU A 284 7.21 -13.51 -10.28
CA GLU A 284 8.50 -14.18 -10.24
C GLU A 284 8.81 -14.73 -8.84
N SER A 285 10.06 -15.07 -8.56
CA SER A 285 10.46 -15.63 -7.28
C SER A 285 10.46 -14.61 -6.15
N ALA A 286 10.07 -15.06 -4.95
CA ALA A 286 10.18 -14.31 -3.71
C ALA A 286 11.11 -15.03 -2.73
N ASN A 287 12.06 -14.29 -2.13
CA ASN A 287 13.02 -14.83 -1.17
C ASN A 287 12.64 -14.40 0.25
N PHE A 288 12.31 -15.38 1.10
CA PHE A 288 12.01 -15.20 2.52
C PHE A 288 13.02 -15.92 3.42
N GLN A 289 14.19 -16.27 2.91
CA GLN A 289 15.18 -17.02 3.67
C GLN A 289 15.64 -16.25 4.90
N GLY A 290 15.62 -16.90 6.07
CA GLY A 290 16.09 -16.34 7.33
C GLY A 290 15.19 -15.27 7.92
N ASN A 291 13.94 -15.15 7.46
CA ASN A 291 12.98 -14.24 8.07
C ASN A 291 12.53 -14.72 9.45
N ILE A 292 12.22 -13.75 10.30
CA ILE A 292 11.67 -13.97 11.63
C ILE A 292 10.35 -13.24 11.77
N PHE A 293 9.31 -13.97 12.17
CA PHE A 293 8.00 -13.43 12.47
C PHE A 293 7.74 -13.60 13.97
N CYS A 294 7.61 -12.49 14.71
CA CYS A 294 7.42 -12.48 16.17
C CYS A 294 5.93 -12.43 16.57
N ASP A 295 5.02 -12.23 15.63
CA ASP A 295 3.56 -12.20 15.80
C ASP A 295 2.87 -12.87 14.60
N ASP A 296 1.54 -12.87 14.57
CA ASP A 296 0.70 -13.51 13.57
C ASP A 296 1.02 -13.07 12.13
N VAL A 297 1.12 -14.05 11.25
CA VAL A 297 1.23 -13.85 9.79
C VAL A 297 -0.06 -14.32 9.12
N LYS A 298 -0.58 -13.52 8.22
CA LYS A 298 -1.77 -13.86 7.41
C LYS A 298 -1.40 -14.02 5.97
#